data_886099bffa637824b2b7e7146b96bb27
#
_entry.id   886099bffa637824b2b7e7146b96bb27
#
_cell.length_a   1.000
_cell.length_b   1.000
_cell.length_c   1.000
_cell.angle_alpha   90.00
_cell.angle_beta   90.00
_cell.angle_gamma   90.00
#
_symmetry.space_group_name_H-M   'P 1'
#
loop_
_entity.id
_entity.type
_entity.pdbx_description
1 polymer ?
#
loop_
_entity_poly.entity_id
_entity_poly.type
_entity_poly.pdbx_seq_one_letter_code
_entity_poly.pdbx_strand_id
1 'polypeptide(L)'
;MGLLAVMLAGVHRRCEERLARMTAIAQASQLALLPPLPPQITGISIAARYRSATPGASVGGDLYEIIPTGNGIRVIIGDVRGKGLDAILLARQVLSAFRRSAVATPALEHVAGEVSLAIRPYLGEEDFVTAVLVQIAPGGELTVVNCGHHPPLLHHGGGLRTLTGSTAAPPLGLEDDFTAFTASWLPGDRLLLYTDGLVESRNQHGDFLPEDHIATALLAADCDQALDALLAAVHRHTGGHGHDDIALLLLEHGADPRTAAPADTPDTERRPDAPDRKGTVR
;
A
#
# COMPACT_ATOMS: atom_id res chain seq x y z
N MET A 1 26.63 -42.78 27.07
CA MET A 1 26.61 -41.77 25.97
C MET A 1 25.23 -41.68 25.29
N GLY A 2 24.46 -42.76 25.10
CA GLY A 2 23.17 -42.71 24.37
C GLY A 2 22.04 -41.94 25.07
N LEU A 3 21.91 -41.99 26.40
CA LEU A 3 20.79 -41.39 27.10
C LEU A 3 20.84 -39.83 27.06
N LEU A 4 22.02 -39.29 27.16
CA LEU A 4 22.26 -37.81 27.08
C LEU A 4 21.94 -37.29 25.67
N ALA A 5 22.34 -38.01 24.62
CA ALA A 5 22.03 -37.65 23.23
C ALA A 5 20.52 -37.67 22.95
N VAL A 6 19.80 -38.67 23.48
CA VAL A 6 18.32 -38.75 23.35
C VAL A 6 17.63 -37.62 24.11
N MET A 7 18.09 -37.27 25.31
CA MET A 7 17.54 -36.15 26.07
C MET A 7 17.81 -34.82 25.35
N LEU A 8 19.01 -34.60 24.83
CA LEU A 8 19.34 -33.38 24.07
C LEU A 8 18.48 -33.24 22.80
N ALA A 9 18.35 -34.34 22.04
CA ALA A 9 17.48 -34.38 20.86
C ALA A 9 16.01 -34.11 21.18
N GLY A 10 15.54 -34.65 22.35
CA GLY A 10 14.18 -34.35 22.83
C GLY A 10 13.95 -32.91 23.23
N VAL A 11 14.93 -32.27 23.88
CA VAL A 11 14.88 -30.85 24.23
C VAL A 11 14.93 -29.98 22.97
N HIS A 12 15.85 -30.30 22.03
CA HIS A 12 15.99 -29.57 20.77
C HIS A 12 14.68 -29.59 19.97
N ARG A 13 14.10 -30.77 19.77
CA ARG A 13 12.81 -30.91 19.07
C ARG A 13 11.67 -30.14 19.73
N ARG A 14 11.57 -30.17 21.07
CA ARG A 14 10.56 -29.40 21.79
C ARG A 14 10.75 -27.88 21.63
N CYS A 15 12.01 -27.43 21.57
CA CYS A 15 12.34 -26.02 21.34
C CYS A 15 11.95 -25.59 19.92
N GLU A 16 12.27 -26.42 18.92
CA GLU A 16 11.85 -26.19 17.52
C GLU A 16 10.33 -26.17 17.35
N GLU A 17 9.61 -27.13 17.95
CA GLU A 17 8.15 -27.19 17.92
C GLU A 17 7.53 -25.95 18.58
N ARG A 18 8.10 -25.47 19.69
CA ARG A 18 7.65 -24.25 20.38
C ARG A 18 7.91 -23.02 19.54
N LEU A 19 9.09 -22.90 18.95
CA LEU A 19 9.45 -21.78 18.06
C LEU A 19 8.51 -21.75 16.84
N ALA A 20 8.32 -22.87 16.16
CA ALA A 20 7.42 -22.96 15.02
C ALA A 20 5.98 -22.57 15.36
N ARG A 21 5.50 -22.96 16.57
CA ARG A 21 4.16 -22.57 17.03
C ARG A 21 4.06 -21.07 17.31
N MET A 22 5.08 -20.48 17.95
CA MET A 22 5.10 -19.03 18.21
C MET A 22 5.14 -18.24 16.90
N THR A 23 5.94 -18.67 15.93
CA THR A 23 6.00 -18.06 14.60
C THR A 23 4.66 -18.15 13.87
N ALA A 24 3.99 -19.30 13.91
CA ALA A 24 2.67 -19.46 13.29
C ALA A 24 1.61 -18.55 13.93
N ILE A 25 1.65 -18.37 15.26
CA ILE A 25 0.75 -17.46 15.97
C ILE A 25 1.05 -16.02 15.55
N ALA A 26 2.32 -15.62 15.47
CA ALA A 26 2.72 -14.29 15.07
C ALA A 26 2.29 -13.98 13.62
N GLN A 27 2.52 -14.93 12.69
CA GLN A 27 2.05 -14.80 11.29
C GLN A 27 0.53 -14.64 11.19
N ALA A 28 -0.22 -15.48 11.91
CA ALA A 28 -1.68 -15.36 11.95
C ALA A 28 -2.13 -14.02 12.54
N SER A 29 -1.42 -13.49 13.54
CA SER A 29 -1.71 -12.20 14.15
C SER A 29 -1.42 -11.04 13.20
N GLN A 30 -0.34 -11.09 12.42
CA GLN A 30 -0.02 -10.08 11.42
C GLN A 30 -1.05 -10.06 10.29
N LEU A 31 -1.40 -11.23 9.74
CA LEU A 31 -2.45 -11.32 8.72
C LEU A 31 -3.81 -10.78 9.24
N ALA A 32 -4.09 -10.91 10.53
CA ALA A 32 -5.28 -10.34 11.14
C ALA A 32 -5.20 -8.80 11.31
N LEU A 33 -4.00 -8.21 11.28
CA LEU A 33 -3.79 -6.76 11.28
C LEU A 33 -3.92 -6.14 9.88
N LEU A 34 -3.70 -6.93 8.83
CA LEU A 34 -3.80 -6.50 7.45
C LEU A 34 -5.17 -6.92 6.88
N PRO A 35 -6.22 -6.09 7.05
CA PRO A 35 -7.57 -6.50 6.65
C PRO A 35 -7.66 -6.64 5.13
N PRO A 36 -8.49 -7.57 4.64
CA PRO A 36 -8.83 -7.59 3.23
C PRO A 36 -9.49 -6.26 2.86
N LEU A 37 -8.98 -5.61 1.83
CA LEU A 37 -9.52 -4.35 1.34
C LEU A 37 -10.58 -4.64 0.27
N PRO A 38 -11.66 -3.84 0.20
CA PRO A 38 -12.58 -3.92 -0.91
C PRO A 38 -11.86 -3.49 -2.20
N PRO A 39 -12.22 -4.06 -3.36
CA PRO A 39 -11.52 -3.76 -4.62
C PRO A 39 -11.73 -2.32 -5.09
N GLN A 40 -12.70 -1.62 -4.51
CA GLN A 40 -12.99 -0.23 -4.82
C GLN A 40 -13.60 0.50 -3.62
N ILE A 41 -13.17 1.75 -3.41
CA ILE A 41 -13.75 2.68 -2.43
C ILE A 41 -13.93 4.03 -3.13
N THR A 42 -15.15 4.60 -3.12
CA THR A 42 -15.46 5.95 -3.68
C THR A 42 -14.91 6.21 -5.09
N GLY A 43 -14.95 5.19 -5.96
CA GLY A 43 -14.44 5.31 -7.34
C GLY A 43 -12.94 5.09 -7.52
N ILE A 44 -12.21 4.80 -6.43
CA ILE A 44 -10.80 4.47 -6.45
C ILE A 44 -10.66 2.95 -6.43
N SER A 45 -9.99 2.37 -7.44
CA SER A 45 -9.65 0.95 -7.45
C SER A 45 -8.48 0.69 -6.52
N ILE A 46 -8.52 -0.42 -5.79
CA ILE A 46 -7.57 -0.72 -4.70
C ILE A 46 -7.14 -2.17 -4.78
N ALA A 47 -5.85 -2.41 -4.68
CA ALA A 47 -5.31 -3.73 -4.44
C ALA A 47 -4.22 -3.67 -3.37
N ALA A 48 -4.08 -4.73 -2.58
CA ALA A 48 -3.03 -4.88 -1.59
C ALA A 48 -2.39 -6.26 -1.71
N ARG A 49 -1.09 -6.34 -1.45
CA ARG A 49 -0.34 -7.60 -1.34
C ARG A 49 0.60 -7.52 -0.15
N TYR A 50 0.67 -8.62 0.55
CA TYR A 50 1.67 -8.83 1.60
C TYR A 50 2.42 -10.14 1.31
N ARG A 51 3.73 -10.09 1.41
CA ARG A 51 4.60 -11.27 1.28
C ARG A 51 5.63 -11.28 2.39
N SER A 52 5.60 -12.31 3.22
CA SER A 52 6.65 -12.51 4.23
C SER A 52 7.95 -13.02 3.59
N ALA A 53 9.08 -12.58 4.13
CA ALA A 53 10.43 -12.91 3.65
C ALA A 53 10.70 -14.41 3.66
N THR A 54 10.29 -15.12 4.72
CA THR A 54 10.56 -16.55 4.87
C THR A 54 9.38 -17.25 5.55
N PRO A 55 8.85 -18.34 4.97
CA PRO A 55 7.88 -19.19 5.67
C PRO A 55 8.47 -19.73 6.98
N GLY A 56 7.84 -19.40 8.11
CA GLY A 56 8.30 -19.81 9.43
C GLY A 56 9.37 -18.91 10.08
N ALA A 57 9.77 -17.81 9.46
CA ALA A 57 10.64 -16.81 10.05
C ALA A 57 9.87 -15.82 10.94
N SER A 58 10.61 -14.93 11.61
CA SER A 58 10.07 -13.84 12.40
C SER A 58 9.12 -12.98 11.57
N VAL A 59 7.99 -12.63 12.12
CA VAL A 59 6.96 -11.81 11.46
C VAL A 59 7.37 -10.35 11.54
N GLY A 60 7.20 -9.60 10.44
CA GLY A 60 7.58 -8.19 10.35
C GLY A 60 6.60 -7.23 11.00
N GLY A 61 6.97 -5.96 10.97
CA GLY A 61 6.22 -4.84 11.50
C GLY A 61 5.35 -4.10 10.48
N ASP A 62 5.28 -4.58 9.24
CA ASP A 62 4.51 -3.96 8.17
C ASP A 62 3.03 -3.77 8.53
N LEU A 63 2.52 -2.60 8.23
CA LEU A 63 1.12 -2.24 8.48
C LEU A 63 0.56 -1.38 7.34
N TYR A 64 -0.73 -1.52 7.08
CA TYR A 64 -1.49 -0.59 6.24
C TYR A 64 -2.95 -0.57 6.62
N GLU A 65 -3.62 0.53 6.31
CA GLU A 65 -5.06 0.66 6.45
C GLU A 65 -5.63 1.74 5.53
N ILE A 66 -6.87 1.58 5.12
CA ILE A 66 -7.65 2.58 4.38
C ILE A 66 -8.94 2.86 5.13
N ILE A 67 -9.21 4.14 5.36
CA ILE A 67 -10.41 4.61 6.07
C ILE A 67 -11.16 5.59 5.18
N PRO A 68 -12.42 5.29 4.81
CA PRO A 68 -13.31 6.27 4.22
C PRO A 68 -13.65 7.36 5.23
N THR A 69 -13.62 8.61 4.79
CA THR A 69 -13.95 9.79 5.59
C THR A 69 -14.97 10.66 4.86
N GLY A 70 -15.51 11.68 5.53
CA GLY A 70 -16.38 12.67 4.88
C GLY A 70 -15.70 13.47 3.76
N ASN A 71 -14.36 13.52 3.76
CA ASN A 71 -13.54 14.26 2.79
C ASN A 71 -12.74 13.32 1.85
N GLY A 72 -13.25 12.15 1.53
CA GLY A 72 -12.58 11.17 0.68
C GLY A 72 -12.06 9.97 1.47
N ILE A 73 -10.87 9.49 1.16
CA ILE A 73 -10.25 8.36 1.87
C ILE A 73 -8.92 8.79 2.49
N ARG A 74 -8.59 8.18 3.63
CA ARG A 74 -7.28 8.28 4.28
C ARG A 74 -6.61 6.93 4.31
N VAL A 75 -5.34 6.93 4.00
CA VAL A 75 -4.50 5.75 3.88
C VAL A 75 -3.29 5.90 4.78
N ILE A 76 -2.88 4.84 5.44
CA ILE A 76 -1.59 4.71 6.08
C ILE A 76 -0.91 3.43 5.58
N ILE A 77 0.39 3.50 5.35
CA ILE A 77 1.30 2.35 5.24
C ILE A 77 2.54 2.67 6.05
N GLY A 78 3.14 1.67 6.66
CA GLY A 78 4.33 1.87 7.46
C GLY A 78 4.97 0.57 7.87
N ASP A 79 6.11 0.68 8.54
CA ASP A 79 6.85 -0.42 9.11
C ASP A 79 7.33 -0.07 10.53
N VAL A 80 7.21 -1.04 11.43
CA VAL A 80 7.71 -0.97 12.81
C VAL A 80 9.09 -1.56 12.86
N ARG A 81 10.06 -0.78 13.31
CA ARG A 81 11.42 -1.32 13.53
C ARG A 81 11.39 -2.56 14.42
N GLY A 82 11.99 -3.64 13.94
CA GLY A 82 12.07 -4.91 14.64
C GLY A 82 11.16 -5.99 14.08
N LYS A 83 11.19 -7.15 14.71
CA LYS A 83 10.43 -8.33 14.23
C LYS A 83 9.82 -9.08 15.41
N GLY A 84 8.74 -9.81 15.14
CA GLY A 84 8.10 -10.65 16.15
C GLY A 84 6.89 -10.01 16.81
N LEU A 85 6.54 -10.51 18.00
CA LEU A 85 5.29 -10.15 18.66
C LEU A 85 5.24 -8.67 19.09
N ASP A 86 6.36 -8.11 19.53
CA ASP A 86 6.42 -6.71 20.00
C ASP A 86 6.18 -5.74 18.84
N ALA A 87 6.75 -6.00 17.66
CA ALA A 87 6.49 -5.22 16.45
C ALA A 87 4.99 -5.30 16.04
N ILE A 88 4.37 -6.48 16.11
CA ILE A 88 2.95 -6.66 15.84
C ILE A 88 2.08 -5.87 16.82
N LEU A 89 2.41 -5.90 18.12
CA LEU A 89 1.67 -5.17 19.15
C LEU A 89 1.78 -3.66 18.93
N LEU A 90 2.95 -3.17 18.54
CA LEU A 90 3.16 -1.75 18.22
C LEU A 90 2.44 -1.36 16.94
N ALA A 91 2.49 -2.16 15.86
CA ALA A 91 1.72 -1.96 14.64
C ALA A 91 0.21 -1.84 14.92
N ARG A 92 -0.30 -2.68 15.82
CA ARG A 92 -1.70 -2.61 16.27
C ARG A 92 -2.02 -1.29 16.97
N GLN A 93 -1.11 -0.75 17.78
CA GLN A 93 -1.31 0.56 18.43
C GLN A 93 -1.35 1.69 17.39
N VAL A 94 -0.44 1.65 16.39
CA VAL A 94 -0.43 2.60 15.27
C VAL A 94 -1.77 2.60 14.56
N LEU A 95 -2.24 1.42 14.11
CA LEU A 95 -3.52 1.31 13.39
C LEU A 95 -4.71 1.73 14.26
N SER A 96 -4.70 1.41 15.55
CA SER A 96 -5.75 1.83 16.49
C SER A 96 -5.77 3.36 16.67
N ALA A 97 -4.61 4.00 16.76
CA ALA A 97 -4.50 5.46 16.82
C ALA A 97 -4.98 6.09 15.51
N PHE A 98 -4.49 5.58 14.37
CA PHE A 98 -4.88 6.07 13.04
C PHE A 98 -6.39 5.99 12.82
N ARG A 99 -7.06 4.88 13.16
CA ARG A 99 -8.52 4.73 13.04
C ARG A 99 -9.28 5.83 13.77
N ARG A 100 -8.84 6.21 14.95
CA ARG A 100 -9.50 7.28 15.74
C ARG A 100 -9.24 8.64 15.13
N SER A 101 -7.97 8.98 14.88
CA SER A 101 -7.56 10.30 14.41
C SER A 101 -8.01 10.56 12.96
N ALA A 102 -7.97 9.54 12.10
CA ALA A 102 -8.35 9.68 10.70
C ALA A 102 -9.81 10.10 10.47
N VAL A 103 -10.69 9.87 11.44
CA VAL A 103 -12.11 10.30 11.36
C VAL A 103 -12.33 11.62 12.08
N ALA A 104 -11.63 11.83 13.20
CA ALA A 104 -11.89 12.96 14.11
C ALA A 104 -11.12 14.23 13.74
N THR A 105 -9.91 14.10 13.18
CA THR A 105 -8.97 15.21 12.98
C THR A 105 -8.98 15.69 11.53
N PRO A 106 -9.24 16.98 11.25
CA PRO A 106 -9.40 17.49 9.88
C PRO A 106 -8.11 17.42 9.06
N ALA A 107 -7.00 17.91 9.59
CA ALA A 107 -5.73 18.03 8.88
C ALA A 107 -4.87 16.76 9.01
N LEU A 108 -4.29 16.29 7.90
CA LEU A 108 -3.58 15.01 7.85
C LEU A 108 -2.29 15.04 8.68
N GLU A 109 -1.59 16.17 8.71
CA GLU A 109 -0.41 16.39 9.54
C GLU A 109 -0.71 16.27 11.03
N HIS A 110 -1.87 16.74 11.46
CA HIS A 110 -2.31 16.57 12.84
C HIS A 110 -2.70 15.12 13.14
N VAL A 111 -3.24 14.37 12.17
CA VAL A 111 -3.46 12.93 12.31
C VAL A 111 -2.13 12.22 12.58
N ALA A 112 -1.08 12.55 11.83
CA ALA A 112 0.25 11.99 12.05
C ALA A 112 0.78 12.31 13.45
N GLY A 113 0.64 13.56 13.90
CA GLY A 113 1.03 13.99 15.25
C GLY A 113 0.28 13.25 16.37
N GLU A 114 -1.04 13.07 16.22
CA GLU A 114 -1.86 12.31 17.19
C GLU A 114 -1.47 10.82 17.23
N VAL A 115 -1.17 10.22 16.07
CA VAL A 115 -0.67 8.84 16.02
C VAL A 115 0.69 8.75 16.70
N SER A 116 1.60 9.68 16.41
CA SER A 116 2.94 9.75 17.02
C SER A 116 2.86 9.84 18.55
N LEU A 117 2.05 10.74 19.08
CA LEU A 117 1.80 10.89 20.52
C LEU A 117 1.22 9.62 21.15
N ALA A 118 0.25 8.99 20.47
CA ALA A 118 -0.46 7.84 20.99
C ALA A 118 0.41 6.59 21.13
N ILE A 119 1.45 6.44 20.28
CA ILE A 119 2.32 5.26 20.31
C ILE A 119 3.51 5.40 21.27
N ARG A 120 3.91 6.64 21.67
CA ARG A 120 5.05 6.88 22.56
C ARG A 120 5.11 6.00 23.82
N PRO A 121 4.00 5.76 24.55
CA PRO A 121 4.04 4.91 25.73
C PRO A 121 4.40 3.45 25.46
N TYR A 122 4.37 3.02 24.20
CA TYR A 122 4.63 1.64 23.80
C TYR A 122 6.00 1.46 23.14
N LEU A 123 6.77 2.55 22.93
CA LEU A 123 8.08 2.52 22.32
C LEU A 123 9.16 2.23 23.39
N GLY A 124 10.05 1.29 23.10
CA GLY A 124 11.31 1.12 23.77
C GLY A 124 12.35 2.17 23.33
N GLU A 125 13.54 2.14 23.92
CA GLU A 125 14.60 3.13 23.66
C GLU A 125 15.08 3.17 22.20
N GLU A 126 14.97 2.07 21.48
CA GLU A 126 15.41 1.95 20.08
C GLU A 126 14.24 1.80 19.09
N ASP A 127 13.01 1.78 19.58
CA ASP A 127 11.85 1.56 18.74
C ASP A 127 11.43 2.87 18.03
N PHE A 128 11.03 2.74 16.79
CA PHE A 128 10.36 3.78 16.02
C PHE A 128 9.50 3.14 14.94
N VAL A 129 8.60 3.94 14.38
CA VAL A 129 7.72 3.51 13.30
C VAL A 129 7.87 4.46 12.13
N THR A 130 8.24 3.94 10.98
CA THR A 130 8.17 4.71 9.75
C THR A 130 6.78 4.58 9.15
N ALA A 131 6.20 5.66 8.65
CA ALA A 131 4.90 5.62 7.99
C ALA A 131 4.77 6.72 6.93
N VAL A 132 3.91 6.49 5.95
CA VAL A 132 3.38 7.54 5.09
C VAL A 132 1.85 7.54 5.18
N LEU A 133 1.30 8.73 5.36
CA LEU A 133 -0.13 8.96 5.37
C LEU A 133 -0.52 9.68 4.09
N VAL A 134 -1.63 9.28 3.47
CA VAL A 134 -2.17 9.91 2.28
C VAL A 134 -3.65 10.18 2.49
N GLN A 135 -4.08 11.40 2.18
CA GLN A 135 -5.49 11.73 2.01
C GLN A 135 -5.78 11.92 0.53
N ILE A 136 -6.82 11.30 0.04
CA ILE A 136 -7.32 11.44 -1.32
C ILE A 136 -8.68 12.12 -1.25
N ALA A 137 -8.73 13.36 -1.68
CA ALA A 137 -9.97 14.14 -1.72
C ALA A 137 -10.88 13.67 -2.88
N PRO A 138 -12.20 13.90 -2.80
CA PRO A 138 -13.13 13.51 -3.86
C PRO A 138 -12.81 14.13 -5.25
N GLY A 139 -12.07 15.25 -5.26
CA GLY A 139 -11.62 15.94 -6.48
C GLY A 139 -10.30 15.43 -7.06
N GLY A 140 -9.70 14.36 -6.49
CA GLY A 140 -8.43 13.82 -6.98
C GLY A 140 -7.18 14.59 -6.50
N GLU A 141 -7.29 15.44 -5.48
CA GLU A 141 -6.12 16.01 -4.83
C GLU A 141 -5.56 15.02 -3.80
N LEU A 142 -4.25 14.84 -3.83
CA LEU A 142 -3.51 14.08 -2.84
C LEU A 142 -2.89 15.04 -1.82
N THR A 143 -3.10 14.76 -0.53
CA THR A 143 -2.31 15.33 0.55
C THR A 143 -1.47 14.21 1.14
N VAL A 144 -0.16 14.42 1.30
CA VAL A 144 0.79 13.40 1.77
C VAL A 144 1.55 13.92 2.98
N VAL A 145 1.65 13.10 4.01
CA VAL A 145 2.54 13.29 5.17
C VAL A 145 3.48 12.10 5.24
N ASN A 146 4.77 12.35 5.13
CA ASN A 146 5.79 11.31 5.27
C ASN A 146 6.43 11.39 6.66
N CYS A 147 6.42 10.30 7.38
CA CYS A 147 7.00 10.13 8.72
C CYS A 147 8.20 9.17 8.64
N GLY A 148 9.27 9.58 7.95
CA GLY A 148 10.50 8.80 7.82
C GLY A 148 10.40 7.53 6.96
N HIS A 149 9.35 7.38 6.17
CA HIS A 149 9.09 6.20 5.35
C HIS A 149 9.51 6.41 3.88
N HIS A 150 9.56 5.33 3.11
CA HIS A 150 9.76 5.43 1.67
C HIS A 150 8.65 6.26 1.01
N PRO A 151 9.01 7.23 0.16
CA PRO A 151 8.01 8.09 -0.47
C PRO A 151 7.15 7.32 -1.48
N PRO A 152 5.86 7.66 -1.61
CA PRO A 152 4.98 7.03 -2.59
C PRO A 152 5.48 7.20 -4.03
N LEU A 153 5.19 6.23 -4.89
CA LEU A 153 5.45 6.30 -6.32
C LEU A 153 4.16 6.55 -7.08
N LEU A 154 4.14 7.59 -7.88
CA LEU A 154 3.03 7.92 -8.78
C LEU A 154 3.38 7.52 -10.20
N HIS A 155 2.63 6.58 -10.77
CA HIS A 155 2.70 6.22 -12.18
C HIS A 155 1.70 7.05 -12.98
N HIS A 156 2.22 7.87 -13.90
CA HIS A 156 1.46 8.74 -14.79
C HIS A 156 2.01 8.67 -16.22
N GLY A 157 1.15 8.43 -17.20
CA GLY A 157 1.52 8.48 -18.63
C GLY A 157 2.66 7.52 -19.03
N GLY A 158 2.83 6.40 -18.31
CA GLY A 158 3.91 5.44 -18.53
C GLY A 158 5.23 5.78 -17.82
N GLY A 159 5.29 6.91 -17.11
CA GLY A 159 6.43 7.32 -16.27
C GLY A 159 6.18 7.10 -14.78
N LEU A 160 7.25 6.93 -14.01
CA LEU A 160 7.21 6.80 -12.56
C LEU A 160 7.79 8.06 -11.93
N ARG A 161 7.09 8.61 -10.95
CA ARG A 161 7.51 9.80 -10.20
C ARG A 161 7.42 9.54 -8.71
N THR A 162 8.49 9.82 -7.99
CA THR A 162 8.51 9.77 -6.53
C THR A 162 7.84 11.02 -5.95
N LEU A 163 6.91 10.84 -5.02
CA LEU A 163 6.25 11.94 -4.32
C LEU A 163 7.01 12.31 -3.05
N THR A 164 7.82 13.36 -3.11
CA THR A 164 8.61 13.84 -1.98
C THR A 164 8.20 15.25 -1.58
N GLY A 165 8.12 15.49 -0.27
CA GLY A 165 7.99 16.83 0.31
C GLY A 165 9.34 17.56 0.31
N SER A 166 9.31 18.84 0.64
CA SER A 166 10.51 19.69 0.73
C SER A 166 11.36 19.41 1.98
N THR A 167 10.80 18.79 2.99
CA THR A 167 11.43 18.55 4.29
C THR A 167 11.42 17.07 4.61
N ALA A 168 12.56 16.52 5.03
CA ALA A 168 12.61 15.18 5.63
C ALA A 168 11.94 15.25 7.01
N ALA A 169 11.05 14.31 7.26
CA ALA A 169 10.38 14.19 8.56
C ALA A 169 10.87 12.95 9.31
N PRO A 170 10.98 13.03 10.64
CA PRO A 170 11.37 11.91 11.47
C PRO A 170 10.25 10.84 11.50
N PRO A 171 10.58 9.60 11.90
CA PRO A 171 9.60 8.57 12.19
C PRO A 171 8.58 8.97 13.27
N LEU A 172 7.43 8.32 13.25
CA LEU A 172 6.41 8.40 14.30
C LEU A 172 7.02 7.97 15.67
N GLY A 173 6.62 8.66 16.70
CA GLY A 173 7.09 8.46 18.07
C GLY A 173 8.29 9.32 18.47
N LEU A 174 9.05 9.85 17.51
CA LEU A 174 10.20 10.73 17.76
C LEU A 174 9.80 12.20 17.82
N GLU A 175 8.89 12.64 16.95
CA GLU A 175 8.33 14.01 16.93
C GLU A 175 6.82 13.97 16.73
N ASP A 176 6.17 15.14 16.91
CA ASP A 176 4.72 15.29 16.80
C ASP A 176 4.32 16.33 15.75
N ASP A 177 5.28 17.09 15.26
CA ASP A 177 5.04 18.13 14.25
C ASP A 177 5.48 17.62 12.88
N PHE A 178 4.50 17.42 12.02
CA PHE A 178 4.69 16.90 10.68
C PHE A 178 4.20 17.91 9.64
N THR A 179 4.80 17.88 8.46
CA THR A 179 4.43 18.76 7.35
C THR A 179 3.77 17.98 6.24
N ALA A 180 2.60 18.43 5.80
CA ALA A 180 1.92 17.93 4.63
C ALA A 180 2.40 18.63 3.36
N PHE A 181 2.36 17.89 2.23
CA PHE A 181 2.47 18.48 0.90
C PHE A 181 1.35 17.92 0.00
N THR A 182 1.04 18.65 -1.08
CA THR A 182 0.02 18.24 -2.03
C THR A 182 0.61 17.79 -3.36
N ALA A 183 -0.11 16.89 -4.04
CA ALA A 183 0.23 16.43 -5.37
C ALA A 183 -1.04 16.23 -6.20
N SER A 184 -0.92 16.39 -7.52
CA SER A 184 -2.01 16.11 -8.43
C SER A 184 -2.07 14.61 -8.75
N TRP A 185 -3.28 14.08 -8.81
CA TRP A 185 -3.61 12.71 -9.17
C TRP A 185 -4.75 12.72 -10.19
N LEU A 186 -4.45 12.31 -11.40
CA LEU A 186 -5.37 12.40 -12.53
C LEU A 186 -6.05 11.05 -12.78
N PRO A 187 -7.22 11.02 -13.43
CA PRO A 187 -7.86 9.77 -13.84
C PRO A 187 -6.92 8.86 -14.65
N GLY A 188 -6.79 7.61 -14.23
CA GLY A 188 -5.87 6.62 -14.78
C GLY A 188 -4.49 6.59 -14.14
N ASP A 189 -4.17 7.54 -13.26
CA ASP A 189 -2.93 7.49 -12.47
C ASP A 189 -3.00 6.41 -11.41
N ARG A 190 -1.84 5.80 -11.13
CA ARG A 190 -1.66 4.78 -10.11
C ARG A 190 -0.69 5.24 -9.03
N LEU A 191 -1.13 5.19 -7.78
CA LEU A 191 -0.33 5.51 -6.60
C LEU A 191 0.09 4.22 -5.91
N LEU A 192 1.39 3.92 -5.90
CA LEU A 192 1.98 2.80 -5.20
C LEU A 192 2.55 3.26 -3.86
N LEU A 193 2.06 2.67 -2.78
CA LEU A 193 2.60 2.75 -1.44
C LEU A 193 3.24 1.39 -1.12
N TYR A 194 4.41 1.38 -0.47
CA TYR A 194 5.18 0.16 -0.27
C TYR A 194 6.12 0.27 0.92
N THR A 195 6.48 -0.88 1.51
CA THR A 195 7.50 -0.97 2.56
C THR A 195 8.88 -1.26 1.96
N ASP A 196 9.92 -1.11 2.76
CA ASP A 196 11.34 -1.19 2.36
C ASP A 196 11.71 -2.48 1.63
N GLY A 197 11.07 -3.62 1.97
CA GLY A 197 11.31 -4.90 1.30
C GLY A 197 11.13 -4.88 -0.21
N LEU A 198 10.39 -3.91 -0.79
CA LEU A 198 10.34 -3.74 -2.24
C LEU A 198 11.65 -3.18 -2.80
N VAL A 199 12.10 -2.05 -2.28
CA VAL A 199 13.26 -1.30 -2.81
C VAL A 199 14.59 -1.85 -2.29
N GLU A 200 14.59 -2.54 -1.16
CA GLU A 200 15.76 -3.23 -0.62
C GLU A 200 15.95 -4.65 -1.17
N SER A 201 15.03 -5.11 -2.04
CA SER A 201 15.16 -6.39 -2.74
C SER A 201 16.43 -6.43 -3.59
N ARG A 202 17.37 -7.32 -3.22
CA ARG A 202 18.67 -7.46 -3.90
C ARG A 202 18.76 -8.76 -4.67
N ASN A 203 19.42 -8.72 -5.81
CA ASN A 203 19.78 -9.90 -6.57
C ASN A 203 21.03 -10.60 -5.98
N GLN A 204 21.49 -11.70 -6.61
CA GLN A 204 22.69 -12.43 -6.19
C GLN A 204 23.98 -11.62 -6.24
N HIS A 205 23.99 -10.50 -6.96
CA HIS A 205 25.14 -9.59 -7.07
C HIS A 205 25.07 -8.43 -6.08
N GLY A 206 23.98 -8.31 -5.33
CA GLY A 206 23.72 -7.24 -4.39
C GLY A 206 23.05 -6.00 -4.99
N ASP A 207 22.66 -6.03 -6.28
CA ASP A 207 21.99 -4.91 -6.94
C ASP A 207 20.52 -4.82 -6.50
N PHE A 208 20.02 -3.61 -6.32
CA PHE A 208 18.63 -3.34 -6.02
C PHE A 208 17.71 -3.58 -7.23
N LEU A 209 16.41 -3.77 -6.97
CA LEU A 209 15.40 -3.88 -8.03
C LEU A 209 15.37 -2.58 -8.85
N PRO A 210 15.57 -2.63 -10.18
CA PRO A 210 15.50 -1.43 -11.02
C PRO A 210 14.08 -0.83 -11.05
N GLU A 211 13.97 0.49 -11.02
CA GLU A 211 12.69 1.22 -11.08
C GLU A 211 11.88 0.90 -12.35
N ASP A 212 12.54 0.61 -13.47
CA ASP A 212 11.89 0.22 -14.73
C ASP A 212 11.06 -1.07 -14.57
N HIS A 213 11.45 -1.98 -13.67
CA HIS A 213 10.68 -3.18 -13.37
C HIS A 213 9.39 -2.83 -12.62
N ILE A 214 9.44 -1.83 -11.73
CA ILE A 214 8.26 -1.32 -11.02
C ILE A 214 7.34 -0.64 -12.03
N ALA A 215 7.86 0.30 -12.83
CA ALA A 215 7.10 1.03 -13.85
C ALA A 215 6.40 0.06 -14.82
N THR A 216 7.13 -0.96 -15.31
CA THR A 216 6.58 -1.97 -16.23
C THR A 216 5.46 -2.78 -15.59
N ALA A 217 5.61 -3.19 -14.33
CA ALA A 217 4.57 -3.93 -13.63
C ALA A 217 3.28 -3.11 -13.46
N LEU A 218 3.42 -1.81 -13.22
CA LEU A 218 2.30 -0.89 -13.07
C LEU A 218 1.53 -0.60 -14.36
N LEU A 219 1.96 -1.12 -15.52
CA LEU A 219 1.23 -1.04 -16.80
C LEU A 219 0.18 -2.16 -16.96
N ALA A 220 0.11 -3.13 -16.07
CA ALA A 220 -0.88 -4.22 -16.16
C ALA A 220 -2.33 -3.69 -16.15
N ALA A 221 -3.29 -4.52 -16.59
CA ALA A 221 -4.66 -4.10 -16.89
C ALA A 221 -5.41 -3.54 -15.66
N ASP A 222 -5.15 -4.08 -14.48
CA ASP A 222 -5.78 -3.65 -13.22
C ASP A 222 -4.79 -3.67 -12.06
N CYS A 223 -5.21 -3.15 -10.90
CA CYS A 223 -4.38 -3.07 -9.70
C CYS A 223 -3.92 -4.45 -9.19
N ASP A 224 -4.78 -5.46 -9.26
CA ASP A 224 -4.43 -6.81 -8.80
C ASP A 224 -3.34 -7.42 -9.67
N GLN A 225 -3.50 -7.39 -10.99
CA GLN A 225 -2.51 -7.87 -11.96
C GLN A 225 -1.21 -7.08 -11.86
N ALA A 226 -1.27 -5.77 -11.61
CA ALA A 226 -0.09 -4.95 -11.44
C ALA A 226 0.74 -5.37 -10.21
N LEU A 227 0.10 -5.60 -9.07
CA LEU A 227 0.80 -6.07 -7.87
C LEU A 227 1.32 -7.50 -8.03
N ASP A 228 0.59 -8.39 -8.70
CA ASP A 228 1.05 -9.75 -8.98
C ASP A 228 2.26 -9.75 -9.94
N ALA A 229 2.25 -8.89 -10.97
CA ALA A 229 3.38 -8.69 -11.86
C ALA A 229 4.61 -8.12 -11.13
N LEU A 230 4.40 -7.16 -10.22
CA LEU A 230 5.45 -6.58 -9.40
C LEU A 230 6.09 -7.61 -8.46
N LEU A 231 5.29 -8.40 -7.74
CA LEU A 231 5.80 -9.48 -6.90
C LEU A 231 6.54 -10.56 -7.71
N ALA A 232 6.06 -10.88 -8.91
CA ALA A 232 6.77 -11.79 -9.82
C ALA A 232 8.10 -11.19 -10.31
N ALA A 233 8.19 -9.88 -10.54
CA ALA A 233 9.44 -9.19 -10.90
C ALA A 233 10.44 -9.24 -9.74
N VAL A 234 10.02 -8.96 -8.51
CA VAL A 234 10.82 -9.10 -7.29
C VAL A 234 11.32 -10.54 -7.13
N HIS A 235 10.44 -11.53 -7.29
CA HIS A 235 10.82 -12.94 -7.15
C HIS A 235 11.88 -13.36 -8.17
N ARG A 236 11.74 -12.94 -9.44
CA ARG A 236 12.75 -13.20 -10.47
C ARG A 236 14.08 -12.52 -10.16
N HIS A 237 14.03 -11.26 -9.70
CA HIS A 237 15.21 -10.47 -9.39
C HIS A 237 16.01 -11.06 -8.22
N THR A 238 15.34 -11.46 -7.16
CA THR A 238 15.96 -12.05 -5.96
C THR A 238 16.31 -13.54 -6.10
N GLY A 239 15.96 -14.18 -7.22
CA GLY A 239 16.12 -15.64 -7.38
C GLY A 239 15.28 -16.45 -6.38
N GLY A 240 14.17 -15.89 -5.90
CA GLY A 240 13.28 -16.54 -4.93
C GLY A 240 13.69 -16.39 -3.46
N HIS A 241 14.79 -15.68 -3.17
CA HIS A 241 15.27 -15.44 -1.81
C HIS A 241 14.85 -14.03 -1.38
N GLY A 242 13.71 -13.91 -0.73
CA GLY A 242 13.29 -12.66 -0.08
C GLY A 242 14.08 -12.45 1.22
N HIS A 243 14.59 -11.24 1.45
CA HIS A 243 15.34 -10.89 2.65
C HIS A 243 14.48 -10.15 3.68
N ASP A 244 13.42 -9.48 3.24
CA ASP A 244 12.47 -8.78 4.12
C ASP A 244 11.03 -8.95 3.69
N ASP A 245 10.10 -8.60 4.59
CA ASP A 245 8.68 -8.60 4.34
C ASP A 245 8.34 -7.48 3.35
N ILE A 246 7.31 -7.66 2.54
CA ILE A 246 6.88 -6.68 1.55
C ILE A 246 5.39 -6.45 1.70
N ALA A 247 5.00 -5.23 2.05
CA ALA A 247 3.63 -4.75 1.93
C ALA A 247 3.53 -3.81 0.73
N LEU A 248 2.53 -4.02 -0.11
CA LEU A 248 2.24 -3.21 -1.28
C LEU A 248 0.77 -2.80 -1.25
N LEU A 249 0.52 -1.53 -1.51
CA LEU A 249 -0.82 -0.99 -1.64
C LEU A 249 -0.85 -0.14 -2.91
N LEU A 250 -1.69 -0.52 -3.86
CA LEU A 250 -1.87 0.18 -5.13
C LEU A 250 -3.27 0.75 -5.21
N LEU A 251 -3.33 2.04 -5.50
CA LEU A 251 -4.58 2.76 -5.71
C LEU A 251 -4.57 3.32 -7.14
N GLU A 252 -5.71 3.22 -7.84
CA GLU A 252 -5.89 3.78 -9.18
C GLU A 252 -7.06 4.75 -9.18
N HIS A 253 -6.83 5.94 -9.71
CA HIS A 253 -7.88 6.94 -9.91
C HIS A 253 -8.84 6.47 -11.00
N GLY A 254 -10.04 6.04 -10.63
CA GLY A 254 -11.09 5.69 -11.58
C GLY A 254 -11.45 6.90 -12.47
N ALA A 255 -11.77 6.65 -13.73
CA ALA A 255 -12.42 7.66 -14.55
C ALA A 255 -13.78 8.01 -13.92
N ASP A 256 -14.06 9.29 -13.69
CA ASP A 256 -15.41 9.71 -13.26
C ASP A 256 -16.42 9.32 -14.36
N PRO A 257 -17.37 8.41 -14.11
CA PRO A 257 -18.36 8.01 -15.11
C PRO A 257 -19.18 9.18 -15.62
N ARG A 258 -19.15 10.34 -14.96
CA ARG A 258 -19.81 11.58 -15.37
C ARG A 258 -19.02 12.40 -16.38
N THR A 259 -17.71 12.13 -16.55
CA THR A 259 -16.83 12.76 -17.54
C THR A 259 -16.66 11.93 -18.82
N ALA A 260 -17.19 10.71 -18.87
CA ALA A 260 -17.30 9.97 -20.12
C ALA A 260 -18.27 10.72 -21.04
N ALA A 261 -17.75 11.44 -22.03
CA ALA A 261 -18.53 12.06 -23.07
C ALA A 261 -19.46 11.00 -23.69
N PRO A 262 -20.74 11.33 -23.96
CA PRO A 262 -21.63 10.40 -24.64
C PRO A 262 -20.95 9.98 -25.95
N ALA A 263 -20.79 8.67 -26.13
CA ALA A 263 -20.31 8.11 -27.37
C ALA A 263 -21.13 8.72 -28.51
N ASP A 264 -20.44 9.33 -29.48
CA ASP A 264 -21.03 9.86 -30.71
C ASP A 264 -21.89 8.76 -31.32
N THR A 265 -23.20 8.93 -31.17
CA THR A 265 -24.18 8.08 -31.87
C THR A 265 -24.03 8.43 -33.35
N PRO A 266 -23.67 7.50 -34.24
CA PRO A 266 -23.63 7.81 -35.65
C PRO A 266 -25.04 8.17 -36.12
N ASP A 267 -25.18 9.39 -36.62
CA ASP A 267 -26.38 9.95 -37.27
C ASP A 267 -26.74 9.09 -38.49
N THR A 268 -27.60 8.11 -38.26
CA THR A 268 -28.12 7.22 -39.31
C THR A 268 -29.61 7.48 -39.46
N GLU A 269 -29.96 8.60 -40.12
CA GLU A 269 -31.24 8.71 -40.82
C GLU A 269 -31.22 9.89 -41.80
N ARG A 270 -30.49 9.72 -42.91
CA ARG A 270 -30.88 10.38 -44.17
C ARG A 270 -32.03 9.59 -44.74
N ARG A 271 -33.27 10.05 -44.55
CA ARG A 271 -34.41 9.65 -45.35
C ARG A 271 -34.19 10.13 -46.79
N PRO A 272 -34.36 9.27 -47.81
CA PRO A 272 -34.37 9.73 -49.20
C PRO A 272 -35.71 10.42 -49.50
N ASP A 273 -35.59 11.55 -50.23
CA ASP A 273 -36.68 12.33 -50.80
C ASP A 273 -37.71 11.48 -51.56
N ALA A 274 -38.98 11.70 -51.27
CA ALA A 274 -40.10 11.20 -52.06
C ALA A 274 -40.29 12.04 -53.36
N PRO A 275 -40.51 11.44 -54.54
CA PRO A 275 -40.64 12.17 -55.80
C PRO A 275 -41.97 12.90 -55.91
N ASP A 276 -41.88 14.13 -56.39
CA ASP A 276 -42.91 15.07 -56.78
C ASP A 276 -43.87 14.43 -57.85
N ARG A 277 -45.15 14.27 -57.54
CA ARG A 277 -46.19 13.94 -58.52
C ARG A 277 -46.90 15.23 -58.96
N LYS A 278 -46.36 15.81 -60.02
CA LYS A 278 -47.19 16.67 -60.89
C LYS A 278 -48.24 15.81 -61.58
N GLY A 279 -49.47 16.10 -61.40
CA GLY A 279 -50.64 15.48 -62.08
C GLY A 279 -51.67 16.52 -62.47
N THR A 280 -51.68 16.79 -63.67
CA THR A 280 -52.42 17.56 -64.67
C THR A 280 -53.96 17.37 -64.64
N VAL A 281 -54.66 18.50 -64.65
CA VAL A 281 -55.81 18.89 -65.44
C VAL A 281 -56.94 17.89 -65.69
N ARG A 282 -58.13 18.18 -65.23
CA ARG A 282 -59.36 18.71 -65.95
C ARG A 282 -60.45 19.05 -64.97
#